data_5896e4303e6ae6b7224c8f59e5da374c
#
_entry.id   5896e4303e6ae6b7224c8f59e5da374c
#
_cell.length_a   1.000
_cell.length_b   1.000
_cell.length_c   1.000
_cell.angle_alpha   90.00
_cell.angle_beta   90.00
_cell.angle_gamma   90.00
#
_symmetry.space_group_name_H-M   'P 1'
#
loop_
_entity.id
_entity.type
_entity.pdbx_description
1 polymer ?
#
loop_
_entity_poly.entity_id
_entity_poly.type
_entity_poly.pdbx_seq_one_letter_code
_entity_poly.pdbx_strand_id
1 'polypeptide(L)'
;LKLIKQRGIPTADYQTQRVNLYKNYDYNTKKYNYVANQTISIHLKDLSKYDKLMMDLVDSGINSIQGVEFKSSKIKEYESQARKKAMVDAKQKAEDYVSVLAGQKVGKALVISDNSFTNYPRPVYAEMKTMAMADGSAMPQETLAIGEIEIISNVSVSFVLE
;
A
#
# COMPACT_ATOMS: atom_id res chain seq x y z
N LEU A 1 -11.10 12.60 16.46
CA LEU A 1 -11.47 13.57 15.40
C LEU A 1 -10.89 14.96 15.65
N LYS A 2 -10.97 15.50 16.90
CA LYS A 2 -10.44 16.84 17.22
C LYS A 2 -8.94 16.95 16.91
N LEU A 3 -8.14 15.98 17.31
CA LEU A 3 -6.72 15.90 17.02
C LEU A 3 -6.41 15.93 15.51
N ILE A 4 -7.10 15.12 14.72
CA ILE A 4 -6.90 15.03 13.28
C ILE A 4 -7.10 16.39 12.61
N LYS A 5 -8.15 17.12 13.02
CA LYS A 5 -8.42 18.49 12.57
C LYS A 5 -7.33 19.47 13.00
N GLN A 6 -6.85 19.37 14.24
CA GLN A 6 -5.77 20.23 14.78
C GLN A 6 -4.44 20.03 14.06
N ARG A 7 -4.19 18.83 13.51
CA ARG A 7 -3.01 18.52 12.70
C ARG A 7 -3.15 18.94 11.23
N GLY A 8 -4.24 19.63 10.88
CA GLY A 8 -4.45 20.17 9.55
C GLY A 8 -4.74 19.11 8.48
N ILE A 9 -5.20 17.92 8.89
CA ILE A 9 -5.62 16.88 7.95
C ILE A 9 -6.98 17.26 7.40
N PRO A 10 -7.10 17.44 6.05
CA PRO A 10 -8.37 17.83 5.42
C PRO A 10 -9.48 16.81 5.69
N THR A 11 -10.72 17.25 5.72
CA THR A 11 -11.88 16.38 5.95
C THR A 11 -12.00 15.28 4.87
N ALA A 12 -11.55 15.55 3.66
CA ALA A 12 -11.50 14.57 2.57
C ALA A 12 -10.49 13.43 2.80
N ASP A 13 -9.53 13.63 3.71
CA ASP A 13 -8.43 12.68 3.94
C ASP A 13 -8.63 11.85 5.23
N TYR A 14 -9.79 11.91 5.86
CA TYR A 14 -10.15 10.98 6.93
C TYR A 14 -11.64 10.68 6.94
N GLN A 15 -11.99 9.45 7.34
CA GLN A 15 -13.39 9.03 7.45
C GLN A 15 -13.58 8.00 8.55
N THR A 16 -14.76 7.99 9.14
CA THR A 16 -15.23 6.91 10.00
C THR A 16 -15.60 5.70 9.14
N GLN A 17 -14.93 4.57 9.35
CA GLN A 17 -15.20 3.34 8.61
C GLN A 17 -16.25 2.47 9.31
N ARG A 18 -16.17 2.40 10.63
CA ARG A 18 -17.03 1.52 11.40
C ARG A 18 -17.35 2.14 12.75
N VAL A 19 -18.61 2.04 13.15
CA VAL A 19 -19.08 2.33 14.50
C VAL A 19 -19.83 1.11 14.99
N ASN A 20 -19.40 0.55 16.13
CA ASN A 20 -20.08 -0.54 16.78
C ASN A 20 -20.47 -0.11 18.20
N LEU A 21 -21.68 -0.46 18.61
CA LEU A 21 -22.17 -0.31 19.97
C LEU A 21 -22.72 -1.66 20.40
N TYR A 22 -22.24 -2.20 21.51
CA TYR A 22 -22.77 -3.43 22.06
C TYR A 22 -22.89 -3.35 23.57
N LYS A 23 -23.85 -4.11 24.08
CA LYS A 23 -24.11 -4.25 25.50
C LYS A 23 -23.17 -5.31 26.05
N ASN A 24 -22.41 -4.98 27.08
CA ASN A 24 -21.50 -5.87 27.77
C ASN A 24 -21.95 -6.06 29.20
N TYR A 25 -21.87 -7.29 29.72
CA TYR A 25 -22.17 -7.59 31.12
C TYR A 25 -20.86 -7.66 31.92
N ASP A 26 -20.77 -6.82 32.93
CA ASP A 26 -19.65 -6.85 33.87
C ASP A 26 -19.97 -7.79 35.04
N TYR A 27 -19.26 -8.91 35.09
CA TYR A 27 -19.46 -9.95 36.12
C TYR A 27 -19.03 -9.48 37.50
N ASN A 28 -18.13 -8.54 37.65
CA ASN A 28 -17.65 -8.02 38.94
C ASN A 28 -18.70 -7.11 39.58
N THR A 29 -19.25 -6.21 38.78
CA THR A 29 -20.25 -5.24 39.23
C THR A 29 -21.70 -5.75 39.09
N LYS A 30 -21.88 -6.89 38.39
CA LYS A 30 -23.19 -7.49 38.06
C LYS A 30 -24.12 -6.52 37.33
N LYS A 31 -23.54 -5.64 36.50
CA LYS A 31 -24.29 -4.63 35.74
C LYS A 31 -23.95 -4.70 34.24
N TYR A 32 -24.89 -4.20 33.45
CA TYR A 32 -24.63 -4.00 32.02
C TYR A 32 -24.02 -2.62 31.81
N ASN A 33 -23.01 -2.57 30.93
CA ASN A 33 -22.46 -1.35 30.38
C ASN A 33 -22.56 -1.40 28.86
N TYR A 34 -22.40 -0.26 28.20
CA TYR A 34 -22.34 -0.17 26.75
C TYR A 34 -20.90 0.13 26.33
N VAL A 35 -20.41 -0.63 25.37
CA VAL A 35 -19.09 -0.42 24.78
C VAL A 35 -19.28 0.08 23.36
N ALA A 36 -18.72 1.26 23.06
CA ALA A 36 -18.70 1.84 21.73
C ALA A 36 -17.30 1.79 21.16
N ASN A 37 -17.18 1.23 19.95
CA ASN A 37 -15.93 1.21 19.19
C ASN A 37 -16.11 1.99 17.89
N GLN A 38 -15.13 2.81 17.56
CA GLN A 38 -15.09 3.56 16.32
C GLN A 38 -13.74 3.38 15.63
N THR A 39 -13.77 2.99 14.37
CA THR A 39 -12.59 2.94 13.51
C THR A 39 -12.57 4.13 12.57
N ILE A 40 -11.45 4.82 12.52
CA ILE A 40 -11.22 5.98 11.66
C ILE A 40 -10.07 5.64 10.73
N SER A 41 -10.26 5.82 9.43
CA SER A 41 -9.19 5.79 8.43
C SER A 41 -8.66 7.20 8.22
N ILE A 42 -7.34 7.32 8.14
CA ILE A 42 -6.65 8.58 7.89
C ILE A 42 -5.74 8.38 6.69
N HIS A 43 -5.85 9.25 5.69
CA HIS A 43 -4.98 9.30 4.53
C HIS A 43 -3.95 10.42 4.72
N LEU A 44 -2.75 10.05 5.14
CA LEU A 44 -1.64 10.99 5.30
C LEU A 44 -0.85 11.10 4.00
N LYS A 45 -0.88 12.26 3.36
CA LYS A 45 -0.16 12.51 2.09
C LYS A 45 1.30 12.86 2.29
N ASP A 46 1.62 13.48 3.41
CA ASP A 46 2.96 13.92 3.75
C ASP A 46 3.55 12.97 4.80
N LEU A 47 4.40 12.06 4.36
CA LEU A 47 4.99 11.02 5.21
C LEU A 47 5.94 11.59 6.28
N SER A 48 6.48 12.80 6.08
CA SER A 48 7.33 13.44 7.11
C SER A 48 6.57 13.75 8.40
N LYS A 49 5.25 13.77 8.35
CA LYS A 49 4.37 14.00 9.51
C LYS A 49 3.93 12.71 10.21
N TYR A 50 4.35 11.54 9.69
CA TYR A 50 3.87 10.25 10.17
C TYR A 50 4.18 10.03 11.64
N ASP A 51 5.46 10.11 12.04
CA ASP A 51 5.88 9.81 13.42
C ASP A 51 5.18 10.72 14.42
N LYS A 52 5.11 12.02 14.10
CA LYS A 52 4.41 12.98 14.96
C LYS A 52 2.91 12.66 15.06
N LEU A 53 2.27 12.29 13.95
CA LEU A 53 0.85 11.92 13.97
C LEU A 53 0.65 10.67 14.83
N MET A 54 1.52 9.67 14.71
CA MET A 54 1.43 8.44 15.50
C MET A 54 1.57 8.68 16.99
N MET A 55 2.55 9.49 17.40
CA MET A 55 2.71 9.88 18.81
C MET A 55 1.48 10.60 19.35
N ASP A 56 0.99 11.60 18.62
CA ASP A 56 -0.21 12.36 18.99
C ASP A 56 -1.47 11.48 19.10
N LEU A 57 -1.60 10.48 18.22
CA LEU A 57 -2.70 9.53 18.27
C LEU A 57 -2.63 8.68 19.55
N VAL A 58 -1.45 8.15 19.90
CA VAL A 58 -1.24 7.39 21.13
C VAL A 58 -1.55 8.26 22.35
N ASP A 59 -1.06 9.48 22.40
CA ASP A 59 -1.30 10.43 23.50
C ASP A 59 -2.78 10.81 23.61
N SER A 60 -3.53 10.77 22.51
CA SER A 60 -4.98 11.03 22.50
C SER A 60 -5.83 9.89 23.06
N GLY A 61 -5.22 8.79 23.46
CA GLY A 61 -5.89 7.64 24.08
C GLY A 61 -6.57 6.70 23.09
N ILE A 62 -6.07 6.59 21.85
CA ILE A 62 -6.49 5.49 20.98
C ILE A 62 -6.01 4.16 21.58
N ASN A 63 -6.80 3.12 21.41
CA ASN A 63 -6.52 1.81 22.00
C ASN A 63 -5.97 0.80 20.99
N SER A 64 -6.01 1.10 19.69
CA SER A 64 -5.52 0.21 18.64
C SER A 64 -5.23 0.94 17.34
N ILE A 65 -4.19 0.50 16.64
CA ILE A 65 -3.89 0.84 15.25
C ILE A 65 -3.99 -0.45 14.46
N GLN A 66 -4.95 -0.53 13.54
CA GLN A 66 -5.25 -1.77 12.81
C GLN A 66 -4.24 -2.06 11.69
N GLY A 67 -3.53 -1.05 11.21
CA GLY A 67 -2.50 -1.18 10.19
C GLY A 67 -2.17 0.14 9.52
N VAL A 68 -1.08 0.12 8.78
CA VAL A 68 -0.61 1.22 7.93
C VAL A 68 -0.36 0.66 6.54
N GLU A 69 -0.89 1.32 5.51
CA GLU A 69 -0.70 0.95 4.11
C GLU A 69 -0.03 2.11 3.39
N PHE A 70 0.99 1.79 2.59
CA PHE A 70 1.64 2.77 1.72
C PHE A 70 1.08 2.67 0.31
N LYS A 71 0.75 3.82 -0.28
CA LYS A 71 0.21 3.91 -1.64
C LYS A 71 0.95 4.99 -2.41
N SER A 72 1.22 4.74 -3.69
CA SER A 72 1.75 5.77 -4.58
C SER A 72 0.63 6.61 -5.17
N SER A 73 0.75 7.93 -5.12
CA SER A 73 -0.18 8.84 -5.83
C SER A 73 -0.10 8.68 -7.35
N LYS A 74 1.00 8.12 -7.87
CA LYS A 74 1.26 7.90 -9.30
C LYS A 74 1.04 6.46 -9.75
N ILE A 75 0.36 5.64 -8.94
CA ILE A 75 0.19 4.21 -9.22
C ILE A 75 -0.36 3.95 -10.63
N LYS A 76 -1.40 4.68 -11.06
CA LYS A 76 -2.00 4.53 -12.39
C LYS A 76 -1.05 4.88 -13.54
N GLU A 77 -0.18 5.86 -13.32
CA GLU A 77 0.84 6.24 -14.29
C GLU A 77 1.88 5.11 -14.45
N TYR A 78 2.38 4.58 -13.34
CA TYR A 78 3.35 3.49 -13.35
C TYR A 78 2.76 2.19 -13.89
N GLU A 79 1.51 1.87 -13.59
CA GLU A 79 0.78 0.74 -14.19
C GLU A 79 0.70 0.89 -15.72
N SER A 80 0.38 2.10 -16.21
CA SER A 80 0.36 2.36 -17.65
C SER A 80 1.74 2.21 -18.28
N GLN A 81 2.79 2.68 -17.62
CA GLN A 81 4.16 2.53 -18.10
C GLN A 81 4.58 1.04 -18.11
N ALA A 82 4.23 0.28 -17.08
CA ALA A 82 4.52 -1.15 -17.00
C ALA A 82 3.84 -1.91 -18.15
N ARG A 83 2.55 -1.65 -18.43
CA ARG A 83 1.83 -2.26 -19.57
C ARG A 83 2.49 -1.92 -20.92
N LYS A 84 2.90 -0.66 -21.12
CA LYS A 84 3.58 -0.28 -22.36
C LYS A 84 4.91 -1.00 -22.53
N LYS A 85 5.70 -1.13 -21.46
CA LYS A 85 6.95 -1.90 -21.46
C LYS A 85 6.70 -3.38 -21.77
N ALA A 86 5.70 -3.99 -21.13
CA ALA A 86 5.33 -5.37 -21.37
C ALA A 86 4.91 -5.64 -22.82
N MET A 87 4.18 -4.71 -23.44
CA MET A 87 3.80 -4.81 -24.85
C MET A 87 4.99 -4.70 -25.79
N VAL A 88 5.95 -3.81 -25.51
CA VAL A 88 7.19 -3.69 -26.28
C VAL A 88 8.01 -4.99 -26.17
N ASP A 89 8.14 -5.52 -24.96
CA ASP A 89 8.85 -6.78 -24.70
C ASP A 89 8.17 -7.96 -25.42
N ALA A 90 6.84 -8.05 -25.38
CA ALA A 90 6.09 -9.10 -26.07
C ALA A 90 6.31 -9.05 -27.59
N LYS A 91 6.32 -7.84 -28.18
CA LYS A 91 6.61 -7.67 -29.61
C LYS A 91 8.03 -8.06 -29.95
N GLN A 92 9.00 -7.63 -29.16
CA GLN A 92 10.41 -7.98 -29.36
C GLN A 92 10.62 -9.50 -29.31
N LYS A 93 10.04 -10.16 -28.32
CA LYS A 93 10.08 -11.63 -28.23
C LYS A 93 9.44 -12.32 -29.43
N ALA A 94 8.32 -11.81 -29.95
CA ALA A 94 7.69 -12.35 -31.14
C ALA A 94 8.61 -12.20 -32.36
N GLU A 95 9.26 -11.03 -32.52
CA GLU A 95 10.22 -10.77 -33.59
C GLU A 95 11.43 -11.71 -33.47
N ASP A 96 11.96 -11.94 -32.28
CA ASP A 96 13.07 -12.85 -32.03
C ASP A 96 12.71 -14.31 -32.46
N TYR A 97 11.52 -14.79 -32.11
CA TYR A 97 11.06 -16.12 -32.53
C TYR A 97 10.86 -16.22 -34.04
N VAL A 98 10.30 -15.20 -34.66
CA VAL A 98 10.01 -15.22 -36.11
C VAL A 98 11.29 -15.03 -36.94
N SER A 99 12.34 -14.43 -36.40
CA SER A 99 13.61 -14.16 -37.08
C SER A 99 14.27 -15.43 -37.69
N VAL A 100 14.00 -16.62 -37.10
CA VAL A 100 14.50 -17.91 -37.57
C VAL A 100 13.57 -18.61 -38.58
N LEU A 101 12.40 -18.02 -38.86
CA LEU A 101 11.40 -18.54 -39.79
C LEU A 101 11.54 -17.82 -41.13
N ALA A 102 12.00 -18.53 -42.16
CA ALA A 102 12.23 -17.93 -43.47
C ALA A 102 10.94 -17.35 -44.07
N GLY A 103 11.02 -16.08 -44.48
CA GLY A 103 9.95 -15.41 -45.20
C GLY A 103 8.77 -14.94 -44.35
N GLN A 104 8.87 -15.02 -43.02
CA GLN A 104 7.81 -14.58 -42.12
C GLN A 104 8.21 -13.31 -41.36
N LYS A 105 7.20 -12.52 -41.01
CA LYS A 105 7.34 -11.30 -40.17
C LYS A 105 6.20 -11.22 -39.15
N VAL A 106 6.47 -10.54 -38.04
CA VAL A 106 5.43 -10.24 -37.05
C VAL A 106 4.50 -9.15 -37.58
N GLY A 107 3.25 -9.51 -37.83
CA GLY A 107 2.20 -8.60 -38.28
C GLY A 107 1.39 -8.01 -37.14
N LYS A 108 0.09 -7.83 -37.37
CA LYS A 108 -0.83 -7.19 -36.41
C LYS A 108 -1.10 -8.06 -35.19
N ALA A 109 -1.25 -7.42 -34.03
CA ALA A 109 -1.77 -8.08 -32.84
C ALA A 109 -3.24 -8.45 -33.05
N LEU A 110 -3.60 -9.72 -32.81
CA LEU A 110 -4.95 -10.24 -32.88
C LEU A 110 -5.65 -10.22 -31.51
N VAL A 111 -4.95 -10.68 -30.51
CA VAL A 111 -5.49 -10.82 -29.17
C VAL A 111 -4.47 -10.25 -28.18
N ILE A 112 -4.93 -9.44 -27.25
CA ILE A 112 -4.14 -8.94 -26.12
C ILE A 112 -4.91 -9.29 -24.86
N SER A 113 -4.27 -10.04 -23.97
CA SER A 113 -4.77 -10.34 -22.62
C SER A 113 -3.84 -9.73 -21.59
N ASP A 114 -4.40 -8.94 -20.70
CA ASP A 114 -3.68 -8.30 -19.59
C ASP A 114 -4.00 -9.05 -18.30
N ASN A 115 -2.98 -9.71 -17.73
CA ASN A 115 -3.03 -10.42 -16.45
C ASN A 115 -2.16 -9.71 -15.41
N SER A 116 -2.04 -8.39 -15.53
CA SER A 116 -1.23 -7.57 -14.64
C SER A 116 -1.78 -7.53 -13.23
N PHE A 117 -0.90 -7.48 -12.25
CA PHE A 117 -1.26 -7.27 -10.85
C PHE A 117 -0.24 -6.33 -10.20
N THR A 118 -0.69 -5.62 -9.17
CA THR A 118 0.17 -4.72 -8.40
C THR A 118 0.42 -5.35 -7.03
N ASN A 119 1.68 -5.61 -6.73
CA ASN A 119 2.10 -6.01 -5.40
C ASN A 119 2.29 -4.77 -4.52
N TYR A 120 1.42 -4.62 -3.54
CA TYR A 120 1.65 -3.65 -2.48
C TYR A 120 2.58 -4.28 -1.43
N PRO A 121 3.69 -3.61 -1.06
CA PRO A 121 4.55 -4.13 -0.01
C PRO A 121 3.73 -4.24 1.27
N ARG A 122 3.75 -5.41 1.86
CA ARG A 122 3.33 -5.55 3.26
C ARG A 122 4.48 -4.98 4.09
N PRO A 123 4.21 -4.10 5.07
CA PRO A 123 5.26 -3.65 5.97
C PRO A 123 5.89 -4.90 6.61
N VAL A 124 7.11 -5.20 6.22
CA VAL A 124 7.92 -6.18 6.92
C VAL A 124 8.40 -5.44 8.15
N TYR A 125 7.87 -5.77 9.31
CA TYR A 125 8.45 -5.34 10.57
C TYR A 125 9.86 -5.93 10.58
N ALA A 126 10.87 -5.10 10.34
CA ALA A 126 12.25 -5.50 10.52
C ALA A 126 12.35 -5.95 12.00
N GLU A 127 12.62 -7.24 12.21
CA GLU A 127 12.96 -7.75 13.53
C GLU A 127 14.10 -6.89 14.04
N MET A 128 13.81 -6.07 15.04
CA MET A 128 14.82 -5.27 15.74
C MET A 128 15.83 -6.26 16.30
N LYS A 129 16.95 -6.46 15.59
CA LYS A 129 18.13 -7.02 16.20
C LYS A 129 18.48 -6.10 17.36
N THR A 130 18.24 -6.57 18.55
CA THR A 130 18.73 -5.98 19.78
C THR A 130 20.25 -5.97 19.72
N MET A 131 20.83 -4.93 19.14
CA MET A 131 22.23 -4.61 19.36
C MET A 131 22.32 -3.87 20.68
N ALA A 132 23.09 -4.46 21.56
CA ALA A 132 23.39 -3.99 22.90
C ALA A 132 23.72 -2.50 22.93
N MET A 133 23.13 -1.85 23.91
CA MET A 133 23.41 -0.48 24.30
C MET A 133 24.90 -0.28 24.56
N ALA A 134 25.52 0.64 23.83
CA ALA A 134 26.66 1.39 24.29
C ALA A 134 26.59 2.77 23.65
N ASP A 135 26.49 3.73 24.52
CA ASP A 135 26.67 5.15 24.29
C ASP A 135 25.43 6.00 23.94
N GLY A 136 25.18 6.93 24.84
CA GLY A 136 23.99 7.73 25.05
C GLY A 136 23.79 8.90 24.07
N SER A 137 23.69 8.65 22.79
CA SER A 137 23.14 9.62 21.84
C SER A 137 21.91 9.02 21.20
N ALA A 138 20.73 9.48 21.62
CA ALA A 138 19.46 9.14 20.98
C ALA A 138 19.44 9.69 19.55
N MET A 139 19.85 8.87 18.57
CA MET A 139 19.51 9.14 17.19
C MET A 139 17.99 8.99 17.02
N PRO A 140 17.34 9.84 16.23
CA PRO A 140 15.93 9.62 15.87
C PRO A 140 15.84 8.27 15.18
N GLN A 141 15.22 7.28 15.85
CA GLN A 141 14.93 6.00 15.22
C GLN A 141 13.88 6.25 14.13
N GLU A 142 14.28 6.05 12.89
CA GLU A 142 13.29 5.91 11.81
C GLU A 142 12.41 4.71 12.14
N THR A 143 11.19 4.97 12.56
CA THR A 143 10.23 3.93 12.94
C THR A 143 9.52 3.35 11.73
N LEU A 144 9.75 3.93 10.54
CA LEU A 144 9.00 3.65 9.33
C LEU A 144 9.91 3.16 8.19
N ALA A 145 9.91 1.86 7.93
CA ALA A 145 10.46 1.30 6.69
C ALA A 145 9.38 1.26 5.61
N ILE A 146 9.41 2.19 4.66
CA ILE A 146 8.36 2.35 3.65
C ILE A 146 8.39 1.21 2.61
N GLY A 147 9.57 0.64 2.32
CA GLY A 147 9.75 -0.37 1.28
C GLY A 147 9.55 0.19 -0.14
N GLU A 148 9.57 -0.69 -1.12
CA GLU A 148 9.35 -0.35 -2.52
C GLU A 148 8.03 -0.97 -3.00
N ILE A 149 7.30 -0.23 -3.85
CA ILE A 149 6.10 -0.74 -4.52
C ILE A 149 6.53 -1.27 -5.87
N GLU A 150 6.45 -2.59 -6.06
CA GLU A 150 6.76 -3.23 -7.33
C GLU A 150 5.48 -3.34 -8.18
N ILE A 151 5.53 -2.83 -9.40
CA ILE A 151 4.43 -2.88 -10.36
C ILE A 151 4.82 -3.79 -11.50
N ILE A 152 4.17 -4.94 -11.58
CA ILE A 152 4.44 -5.96 -12.58
C ILE A 152 3.28 -5.99 -13.57
N SER A 153 3.60 -5.94 -14.86
CA SER A 153 2.64 -6.13 -15.93
C SER A 153 2.95 -7.40 -16.72
N ASN A 154 1.96 -8.28 -16.81
CA ASN A 154 2.02 -9.51 -17.59
C ASN A 154 1.00 -9.45 -18.73
N VAL A 155 1.49 -9.48 -19.95
CA VAL A 155 0.64 -9.50 -21.14
C VAL A 155 0.88 -10.76 -21.96
N SER A 156 -0.21 -11.31 -22.48
CA SER A 156 -0.16 -12.36 -23.52
C SER A 156 -0.69 -11.77 -24.81
N VAL A 157 0.11 -11.88 -25.87
CA VAL A 157 -0.22 -11.30 -27.17
C VAL A 157 -0.10 -12.33 -28.26
N SER A 158 -1.13 -12.45 -29.10
CA SER A 158 -1.09 -13.23 -30.34
C SER A 158 -0.92 -12.29 -31.53
N PHE A 159 0.05 -12.55 -32.37
CA PHE A 159 0.30 -11.78 -33.59
C PHE A 159 -0.02 -12.62 -34.84
N VAL A 160 -0.44 -11.95 -35.90
CA VAL A 160 -0.44 -12.55 -37.25
C VAL A 160 1.00 -12.71 -37.69
N LEU A 161 1.32 -13.78 -38.39
CA LEU A 161 2.56 -13.91 -39.16
C LEU A 161 2.26 -13.56 -40.63
N GLU A 162 3.03 -12.65 -41.19
CA GLU A 162 2.94 -12.18 -42.58
C GLU A 162 4.17 -12.61 -43.37
#